data_a9f63c6230ed5503dcbc1b6ad534acac
#
_entry.id   a9f63c6230ed5503dcbc1b6ad534acac
#
_cell.length_a   1.000
_cell.length_b   1.000
_cell.length_c   1.000
_cell.angle_alpha   90.00
_cell.angle_beta   90.00
_cell.angle_gamma   90.00
#
_symmetry.space_group_name_H-M   'P 1'
#
loop_
_entity.id
_entity.type
_entity.pdbx_description
1 polymer ?
#
loop_
_entity_poly.entity_id
_entity_poly.type
_entity_poly.pdbx_seq_one_letter_code
_entity_poly.pdbx_strand_id
1 'polypeptide(L)'
;YAANRDTGGFILIDRLTNATVGAGMIHFALRRAHNIHVQAVDVDKAVRAQLMGQQPCVLWFTGLSGSGKSTLANLVEKKLAAIGRHTYLLDGDNVRHGLNKDLGFTQADRVENIRRIAEVAKLMVDAGLIVLTAFISPFRAERRLARGLLAEGEFLEVFVDVPLAVAESRDPKGLYAKARRGELKNFTGIDSPYE
;
A
#
# COMPACT_ATOMS: atom_id res chain seq x y z
N TYR A 1 -25.47 -1.38 12.64
CA TYR A 1 -25.22 -2.54 11.78
C TYR A 1 -24.47 -3.66 12.51
N ALA A 2 -23.53 -3.32 13.39
CA ALA A 2 -22.83 -4.33 14.20
C ALA A 2 -23.77 -5.08 15.16
N ALA A 3 -24.82 -4.43 15.64
CA ALA A 3 -25.82 -5.02 16.54
C ALA A 3 -26.98 -5.71 15.81
N ASN A 4 -27.28 -5.32 14.58
CA ASN A 4 -28.34 -5.93 13.78
C ASN A 4 -27.93 -5.94 12.28
N ARG A 5 -27.58 -7.12 11.77
CA ARG A 5 -27.13 -7.32 10.39
C ARG A 5 -28.26 -7.17 9.37
N ASP A 6 -29.50 -7.38 9.76
CA ASP A 6 -30.67 -7.32 8.86
C ASP A 6 -30.97 -5.90 8.38
N THR A 7 -30.47 -4.88 9.08
CA THR A 7 -30.66 -3.46 8.73
C THR A 7 -29.55 -2.88 7.85
N GLY A 8 -28.52 -3.65 7.56
CA GLY A 8 -27.34 -3.19 6.80
C GLY A 8 -27.30 -3.62 5.34
N GLY A 9 -28.29 -4.39 4.87
CA GLY A 9 -28.36 -4.82 3.48
C GLY A 9 -28.85 -3.71 2.54
N PHE A 10 -28.24 -3.61 1.35
CA PHE A 10 -28.73 -2.74 0.27
C PHE A 10 -28.55 -3.42 -1.08
N ILE A 11 -29.36 -2.98 -2.07
CA ILE A 11 -29.21 -3.35 -3.47
C ILE A 11 -28.99 -2.11 -4.31
N LEU A 12 -28.23 -2.27 -5.40
CA LEU A 12 -28.05 -1.25 -6.43
C LEU A 12 -28.92 -1.59 -7.62
N ILE A 13 -29.78 -0.68 -8.02
CA ILE A 13 -30.68 -0.84 -9.15
C ILE A 13 -30.27 0.15 -10.24
N ASP A 14 -30.05 -0.35 -11.46
CA ASP A 14 -29.86 0.51 -12.62
C ASP A 14 -31.14 1.26 -12.94
N ARG A 15 -31.06 2.58 -13.05
CA ARG A 15 -32.21 3.45 -13.26
C ARG A 15 -32.85 3.34 -14.66
N LEU A 16 -32.10 2.88 -15.64
CA LEU A 16 -32.57 2.77 -17.02
C LEU A 16 -33.21 1.42 -17.28
N THR A 17 -32.62 0.37 -16.76
CA THR A 17 -33.04 -1.02 -17.01
C THR A 17 -33.91 -1.61 -15.89
N ASN A 18 -33.97 -0.94 -14.73
CA ASN A 18 -34.55 -1.46 -13.48
C ASN A 18 -33.98 -2.81 -13.03
N ALA A 19 -32.81 -3.19 -13.55
CA ALA A 19 -32.12 -4.41 -13.15
C ALA A 19 -31.31 -4.21 -11.88
N THR A 20 -31.27 -5.23 -11.02
CA THR A 20 -30.36 -5.26 -9.89
C THR A 20 -28.94 -5.50 -10.38
N VAL A 21 -28.07 -4.50 -10.25
CA VAL A 21 -26.67 -4.54 -10.70
C VAL A 21 -25.67 -4.80 -9.59
N GLY A 22 -26.13 -4.84 -8.34
CA GLY A 22 -25.28 -5.15 -7.21
C GLY A 22 -26.06 -5.23 -5.90
N ALA A 23 -25.44 -5.83 -4.90
CA ALA A 23 -25.90 -5.86 -3.53
C ALA A 23 -24.72 -5.76 -2.57
N GLY A 24 -24.96 -5.28 -1.36
CA GLY A 24 -23.90 -5.16 -0.36
C GLY A 24 -24.45 -5.13 1.06
N MET A 25 -23.52 -5.26 2.00
CA MET A 25 -23.79 -5.12 3.43
C MET A 25 -22.98 -3.95 3.98
N ILE A 26 -23.62 -3.08 4.73
CA ILE A 26 -22.94 -2.00 5.44
C ILE A 26 -22.28 -2.59 6.68
N HIS A 27 -20.93 -2.58 6.72
CA HIS A 27 -20.17 -3.07 7.86
C HIS A 27 -20.02 -2.02 8.96
N PHE A 28 -19.79 -0.76 8.57
CA PHE A 28 -19.65 0.37 9.49
C PHE A 28 -19.83 1.69 8.76
N ALA A 29 -20.18 2.73 9.52
CA ALA A 29 -20.23 4.08 8.97
C ALA A 29 -18.82 4.67 8.87
N LEU A 30 -18.46 5.19 7.71
CA LEU A 30 -17.25 6.01 7.58
C LEU A 30 -17.45 7.30 8.37
N ARG A 31 -16.88 7.36 9.58
CA ARG A 31 -16.82 8.59 10.35
C ARG A 31 -15.80 9.51 9.71
N ARG A 32 -16.28 10.45 8.89
CA ARG A 32 -15.45 11.57 8.41
C ARG A 32 -15.71 12.77 9.29
N ALA A 33 -14.65 13.40 9.73
CA ALA A 33 -14.79 14.71 10.37
C ALA A 33 -15.24 15.71 9.30
N HIS A 34 -16.38 16.38 9.51
CA HIS A 34 -16.98 17.29 8.55
C HIS A 34 -16.44 18.72 8.64
N ASN A 35 -15.72 19.05 9.73
CA ASN A 35 -15.19 20.39 10.02
C ASN A 35 -13.65 20.39 9.95
N ILE A 36 -13.09 19.82 8.85
CA ILE A 36 -11.65 19.83 8.62
C ILE A 36 -11.36 20.90 7.57
N HIS A 37 -10.53 21.87 7.94
CA HIS A 37 -9.97 22.85 7.02
C HIS A 37 -8.48 22.58 6.85
N VAL A 38 -8.00 22.67 5.61
CA VAL A 38 -6.56 22.58 5.33
C VAL A 38 -5.91 23.85 5.87
N GLN A 39 -4.99 23.67 6.82
CA GLN A 39 -4.19 24.78 7.34
C GLN A 39 -3.06 25.09 6.35
N ALA A 40 -2.99 26.33 5.88
CA ALA A 40 -1.84 26.79 5.15
C ALA A 40 -0.62 26.92 6.09
N VAL A 41 0.53 26.39 5.65
CA VAL A 41 1.79 26.45 6.40
C VAL A 41 2.85 27.17 5.57
N ASP A 42 3.67 27.99 6.21
CA ASP A 42 4.71 28.77 5.53
C ASP A 42 5.90 27.91 5.07
N VAL A 43 6.21 26.87 5.83
CA VAL A 43 7.23 25.87 5.46
C VAL A 43 6.57 24.72 4.74
N ASP A 44 6.52 24.80 3.43
CA ASP A 44 5.92 23.79 2.55
C ASP A 44 6.92 22.74 2.04
N LYS A 45 6.45 21.83 1.19
CA LYS A 45 7.28 20.79 0.56
C LYS A 45 8.44 21.38 -0.26
N ALA A 46 8.23 22.49 -0.96
CA ALA A 46 9.25 23.10 -1.80
C ALA A 46 10.42 23.64 -0.94
N VAL A 47 10.10 24.33 0.14
CA VAL A 47 11.09 24.80 1.12
C VAL A 47 11.87 23.64 1.72
N ARG A 48 11.20 22.56 2.14
CA ARG A 48 11.87 21.38 2.72
C ARG A 48 12.76 20.66 1.70
N ALA A 49 12.29 20.50 0.46
CA ALA A 49 13.06 19.92 -0.63
C ALA A 49 14.33 20.71 -0.94
N GLN A 50 14.23 22.05 -0.95
CA GLN A 50 15.37 22.95 -1.15
C GLN A 50 16.39 22.83 -0.01
N LEU A 51 15.93 22.82 1.24
CA LEU A 51 16.80 22.65 2.41
C LEU A 51 17.57 21.31 2.40
N MET A 52 16.92 20.25 1.92
CA MET A 52 17.53 18.91 1.80
C MET A 52 18.34 18.71 0.51
N GLY A 53 18.32 19.67 -0.42
CA GLY A 53 19.03 19.56 -1.69
C GLY A 53 18.62 18.36 -2.54
N GLN A 54 17.34 17.97 -2.49
CA GLN A 54 16.83 16.79 -3.19
C GLN A 54 15.39 16.97 -3.67
N GLN A 55 15.00 16.16 -4.65
CA GLN A 55 13.62 16.08 -5.09
C GLN A 55 12.92 14.93 -4.35
N PRO A 56 11.93 15.21 -3.49
CA PRO A 56 11.22 14.19 -2.75
C PRO A 56 10.33 13.35 -3.69
N CYS A 57 10.33 12.05 -3.47
CA CYS A 57 9.52 11.11 -4.26
C CYS A 57 9.32 9.79 -3.52
N VAL A 58 8.42 8.96 -4.04
CA VAL A 58 8.24 7.58 -3.60
C VAL A 58 8.80 6.62 -4.64
N LEU A 59 9.67 5.71 -4.22
CA LEU A 59 10.08 4.52 -4.95
C LEU A 59 9.22 3.35 -4.45
N TRP A 60 8.17 3.01 -5.19
CA TRP A 60 7.20 2.00 -4.80
C TRP A 60 7.58 0.63 -5.34
N PHE A 61 8.30 -0.18 -4.52
CA PHE A 61 8.67 -1.54 -4.90
C PHE A 61 7.48 -2.48 -4.69
N THR A 62 7.06 -3.14 -5.76
CA THR A 62 5.95 -4.10 -5.79
C THR A 62 6.38 -5.42 -6.42
N GLY A 63 5.64 -6.51 -6.21
CA GLY A 63 5.94 -7.85 -6.71
C GLY A 63 5.66 -8.96 -5.69
N LEU A 64 5.84 -10.21 -6.07
CA LEU A 64 5.53 -11.39 -5.26
C LEU A 64 6.30 -11.44 -3.92
N SER A 65 5.79 -12.18 -2.94
CA SER A 65 6.56 -12.55 -1.76
C SER A 65 7.84 -13.27 -2.21
N GLY A 66 8.98 -13.04 -1.56
CA GLY A 66 10.25 -13.66 -1.98
C GLY A 66 10.87 -13.11 -3.27
N SER A 67 10.29 -12.10 -3.93
CA SER A 67 10.87 -11.53 -5.16
C SER A 67 12.15 -10.72 -4.93
N GLY A 68 12.42 -10.29 -3.70
CA GLY A 68 13.62 -9.52 -3.35
C GLY A 68 13.39 -8.02 -3.17
N LYS A 69 12.14 -7.56 -3.08
CA LYS A 69 11.78 -6.13 -2.89
C LYS A 69 12.55 -5.45 -1.76
N SER A 70 12.48 -6.01 -0.55
CA SER A 70 13.14 -5.44 0.63
C SER A 70 14.66 -5.37 0.46
N THR A 71 15.26 -6.39 -0.19
CA THR A 71 16.70 -6.41 -0.48
C THR A 71 17.07 -5.31 -1.46
N LEU A 72 16.33 -5.16 -2.57
CA LEU A 72 16.57 -4.13 -3.55
C LEU A 72 16.35 -2.73 -2.98
N ALA A 73 15.24 -2.53 -2.26
CA ALA A 73 14.91 -1.25 -1.62
C ALA A 73 16.03 -0.84 -0.63
N ASN A 74 16.49 -1.76 0.22
CA ASN A 74 17.60 -1.51 1.14
C ASN A 74 18.92 -1.19 0.42
N LEU A 75 19.23 -1.87 -0.69
CA LEU A 75 20.43 -1.56 -1.49
C LEU A 75 20.34 -0.17 -2.15
N VAL A 76 19.18 0.21 -2.66
CA VAL A 76 18.94 1.54 -3.23
C VAL A 76 19.05 2.59 -2.13
N GLU A 77 18.44 2.37 -0.97
CA GLU A 77 18.51 3.26 0.18
C GLU A 77 19.97 3.50 0.61
N LYS A 78 20.76 2.43 0.75
CA LYS A 78 22.20 2.54 1.08
C LYS A 78 22.97 3.39 0.06
N LYS A 79 22.69 3.24 -1.24
CA LYS A 79 23.33 4.05 -2.28
C LYS A 79 22.91 5.52 -2.20
N LEU A 80 21.63 5.79 -1.98
CA LEU A 80 21.12 7.15 -1.82
C LEU A 80 21.71 7.83 -0.57
N ALA A 81 21.77 7.12 0.56
CA ALA A 81 22.38 7.60 1.79
C ALA A 81 23.88 7.89 1.61
N ALA A 82 24.60 7.04 0.87
CA ALA A 82 26.03 7.22 0.60
C ALA A 82 26.34 8.50 -0.22
N ILE A 83 25.37 8.99 -1.01
CA ILE A 83 25.48 10.27 -1.74
C ILE A 83 24.78 11.43 -1.02
N GLY A 84 24.49 11.28 0.28
CA GLY A 84 23.93 12.33 1.13
C GLY A 84 22.44 12.59 0.95
N ARG A 85 21.67 11.65 0.40
CA ARG A 85 20.21 11.80 0.28
C ARG A 85 19.50 11.38 1.56
N HIS A 86 18.46 12.12 1.92
CA HIS A 86 17.61 11.84 3.06
C HIS A 86 16.49 10.89 2.66
N THR A 87 16.54 9.67 3.17
CA THR A 87 15.66 8.59 2.75
C THR A 87 14.90 7.98 3.93
N TYR A 88 13.83 7.25 3.65
CA TYR A 88 13.17 6.37 4.61
C TYR A 88 12.58 5.15 3.92
N LEU A 89 12.89 3.95 4.45
CA LEU A 89 12.36 2.69 3.95
C LEU A 89 11.16 2.22 4.79
N LEU A 90 9.99 2.16 4.15
CA LEU A 90 8.78 1.53 4.69
C LEU A 90 8.74 0.08 4.22
N ASP A 91 9.11 -0.86 5.08
CA ASP A 91 9.04 -2.30 4.80
C ASP A 91 7.75 -2.91 5.35
N GLY A 92 7.16 -3.85 4.59
CA GLY A 92 5.85 -4.44 4.89
C GLY A 92 5.79 -5.17 6.22
N ASP A 93 6.87 -5.84 6.62
CA ASP A 93 6.90 -6.53 7.91
C ASP A 93 7.07 -5.52 9.06
N ASN A 94 7.98 -4.56 8.90
CA ASN A 94 8.26 -3.58 9.93
C ASN A 94 7.03 -2.74 10.31
N VAL A 95 6.26 -2.28 9.32
CA VAL A 95 5.06 -1.46 9.60
C VAL A 95 3.94 -2.26 10.29
N ARG A 96 3.92 -3.59 10.11
CA ARG A 96 2.94 -4.46 10.77
C ARG A 96 3.25 -4.69 12.25
N HIS A 97 4.46 -4.41 12.71
CA HIS A 97 4.78 -4.41 14.14
C HIS A 97 4.29 -3.16 14.88
N GLY A 98 3.97 -2.09 14.18
CA GLY A 98 3.51 -0.81 14.75
C GLY A 98 2.25 -0.28 14.09
N LEU A 99 2.43 0.53 13.05
CA LEU A 99 1.36 1.29 12.37
C LEU A 99 0.15 0.43 11.95
N ASN A 100 0.39 -0.78 11.46
CA ASN A 100 -0.63 -1.67 10.92
C ASN A 100 -0.77 -2.99 11.72
N LYS A 101 -0.43 -2.97 13.02
CA LYS A 101 -0.53 -4.15 13.90
C LYS A 101 -1.95 -4.66 14.10
N ASP A 102 -2.94 -3.81 13.87
CA ASP A 102 -4.37 -4.10 13.96
C ASP A 102 -4.95 -4.77 12.72
N LEU A 103 -4.16 -4.84 11.62
CA LEU A 103 -4.60 -5.39 10.34
C LEU A 103 -4.16 -6.85 10.16
N GLY A 104 -5.09 -7.70 9.74
CA GLY A 104 -4.85 -9.08 9.32
C GLY A 104 -4.44 -9.19 7.84
N PHE A 105 -4.87 -10.29 7.21
CA PHE A 105 -4.56 -10.62 5.81
C PHE A 105 -5.80 -10.80 4.93
N THR A 106 -6.97 -10.39 5.40
CA THR A 106 -8.17 -10.33 4.55
C THR A 106 -7.95 -9.34 3.41
N GLN A 107 -8.76 -9.42 2.37
CA GLN A 107 -8.68 -8.47 1.26
C GLN A 107 -8.88 -7.02 1.76
N ALA A 108 -9.85 -6.80 2.64
CA ALA A 108 -10.10 -5.48 3.24
C ALA A 108 -8.88 -4.96 4.03
N ASP A 109 -8.25 -5.82 4.85
CA ASP A 109 -7.06 -5.44 5.61
C ASP A 109 -5.87 -5.09 4.70
N ARG A 110 -5.72 -5.79 3.57
CA ARG A 110 -4.67 -5.50 2.60
C ARG A 110 -4.87 -4.15 1.94
N VAL A 111 -6.10 -3.85 1.51
CA VAL A 111 -6.45 -2.54 0.94
C VAL A 111 -6.18 -1.43 1.95
N GLU A 112 -6.62 -1.60 3.20
CA GLU A 112 -6.39 -0.61 4.26
C GLU A 112 -4.90 -0.48 4.60
N ASN A 113 -4.15 -1.58 4.60
CA ASN A 113 -2.70 -1.53 4.78
C ASN A 113 -2.02 -0.65 3.73
N ILE A 114 -2.34 -0.85 2.45
CA ILE A 114 -1.76 -0.04 1.36
C ILE A 114 -2.23 1.41 1.44
N ARG A 115 -3.51 1.65 1.78
CA ARG A 115 -4.02 3.01 1.97
C ARG A 115 -3.23 3.76 3.06
N ARG A 116 -3.03 3.15 4.24
CA ARG A 116 -2.26 3.78 5.33
C ARG A 116 -0.82 4.06 4.93
N ILE A 117 -0.16 3.12 4.25
CA ILE A 117 1.21 3.30 3.76
C ILE A 117 1.31 4.43 2.75
N ALA A 118 0.35 4.54 1.83
CA ALA A 118 0.31 5.59 0.84
C ALA A 118 0.17 6.99 1.49
N GLU A 119 -0.68 7.13 2.51
CA GLU A 119 -0.82 8.38 3.27
C GLU A 119 0.46 8.73 4.05
N VAL A 120 1.10 7.75 4.69
CA VAL A 120 2.38 7.97 5.39
C VAL A 120 3.47 8.36 4.40
N ALA A 121 3.58 7.67 3.26
CA ALA A 121 4.54 8.00 2.22
C ALA A 121 4.33 9.43 1.69
N LYS A 122 3.07 9.86 1.49
CA LYS A 122 2.73 11.24 1.10
C LYS A 122 3.22 12.25 2.13
N LEU A 123 2.99 12.02 3.43
CA LEU A 123 3.45 12.91 4.49
C LEU A 123 4.99 12.99 4.54
N MET A 124 5.67 11.88 4.31
CA MET A 124 7.14 11.85 4.27
C MET A 124 7.70 12.56 3.03
N VAL A 125 7.04 12.44 1.86
CA VAL A 125 7.38 13.21 0.66
C VAL A 125 7.15 14.70 0.90
N ASP A 126 6.05 15.08 1.55
CA ASP A 126 5.81 16.47 1.96
C ASP A 126 6.89 16.98 2.93
N ALA A 127 7.41 16.11 3.78
CA ALA A 127 8.57 16.41 4.64
C ALA A 127 9.90 16.57 3.89
N GLY A 128 9.94 16.32 2.57
CA GLY A 128 11.13 16.46 1.73
C GLY A 128 11.95 15.17 1.53
N LEU A 129 11.45 14.02 2.00
CA LEU A 129 12.19 12.75 1.96
C LEU A 129 12.01 12.01 0.62
N ILE A 130 13.01 11.21 0.27
CA ILE A 130 12.88 10.13 -0.72
C ILE A 130 12.42 8.88 0.04
N VAL A 131 11.21 8.42 -0.25
CA VAL A 131 10.57 7.29 0.45
C VAL A 131 10.68 6.04 -0.40
N LEU A 132 11.19 4.97 0.18
CA LEU A 132 11.18 3.65 -0.45
C LEU A 132 10.10 2.82 0.22
N THR A 133 9.30 2.10 -0.54
CA THR A 133 8.27 1.19 0.01
C THR A 133 8.49 -0.22 -0.52
N ALA A 134 8.42 -1.24 0.33
CA ALA A 134 8.57 -2.64 -0.07
C ALA A 134 7.35 -3.47 0.35
N PHE A 135 6.33 -3.49 -0.52
CA PHE A 135 5.07 -4.19 -0.30
C PHE A 135 4.70 -5.06 -1.51
N ILE A 136 3.94 -6.14 -1.29
CA ILE A 136 3.42 -6.95 -2.40
C ILE A 136 2.52 -6.08 -3.29
N SER A 137 1.59 -5.31 -2.68
CA SER A 137 0.61 -4.43 -3.35
C SER A 137 0.09 -5.01 -4.69
N PRO A 138 -0.61 -6.18 -4.63
CA PRO A 138 -0.85 -6.97 -5.83
C PRO A 138 -1.87 -6.34 -6.78
N PHE A 139 -2.76 -5.48 -6.28
CA PHE A 139 -3.86 -4.94 -7.08
C PHE A 139 -3.53 -3.58 -7.67
N ARG A 140 -3.76 -3.42 -8.97
CA ARG A 140 -3.54 -2.14 -9.69
C ARG A 140 -4.33 -0.98 -9.09
N ALA A 141 -5.54 -1.26 -8.59
CA ALA A 141 -6.39 -0.25 -7.97
C ALA A 141 -5.71 0.39 -6.74
N GLU A 142 -5.04 -0.41 -5.91
CA GLU A 142 -4.31 0.05 -4.73
C GLU A 142 -3.09 0.89 -5.10
N ARG A 143 -2.32 0.45 -6.11
CA ARG A 143 -1.15 1.20 -6.60
C ARG A 143 -1.56 2.52 -7.27
N ARG A 144 -2.69 2.54 -8.01
CA ARG A 144 -3.27 3.77 -8.56
C ARG A 144 -3.74 4.72 -7.46
N LEU A 145 -4.36 4.20 -6.40
CA LEU A 145 -4.74 5.01 -5.24
C LEU A 145 -3.51 5.68 -4.62
N ALA A 146 -2.44 4.92 -4.37
CA ALA A 146 -1.20 5.46 -3.83
C ALA A 146 -0.59 6.54 -4.74
N ARG A 147 -0.50 6.27 -6.04
CA ARG A 147 -0.04 7.24 -7.05
C ARG A 147 -0.87 8.51 -7.05
N GLY A 148 -2.20 8.40 -6.94
CA GLY A 148 -3.13 9.53 -6.97
C GLY A 148 -3.03 10.49 -5.77
N LEU A 149 -2.31 10.10 -4.70
CA LEU A 149 -2.05 10.95 -3.53
C LEU A 149 -0.86 11.90 -3.72
N LEU A 150 -0.04 11.67 -4.74
CA LEU A 150 1.23 12.35 -4.99
C LEU A 150 1.14 13.21 -6.26
N ALA A 151 2.00 14.19 -6.39
CA ALA A 151 2.08 15.00 -7.59
C ALA A 151 2.71 14.21 -8.75
N GLU A 152 2.56 14.73 -9.96
CA GLU A 152 3.17 14.14 -11.15
C GLU A 152 4.70 14.07 -11.00
N GLY A 153 5.27 12.90 -11.32
CA GLY A 153 6.71 12.65 -11.18
C GLY A 153 7.18 12.23 -9.77
N GLU A 154 6.32 12.31 -8.76
CA GLU A 154 6.69 11.95 -7.37
C GLU A 154 6.44 10.47 -7.03
N PHE A 155 5.83 9.68 -7.91
CA PHE A 155 5.57 8.26 -7.69
C PHE A 155 6.21 7.41 -8.78
N LEU A 156 7.28 6.69 -8.43
CA LEU A 156 7.98 5.77 -9.31
C LEU A 156 7.70 4.33 -8.87
N GLU A 157 6.93 3.62 -9.69
CA GLU A 157 6.61 2.21 -9.46
C GLU A 157 7.73 1.32 -9.99
N VAL A 158 8.25 0.46 -9.13
CA VAL A 158 9.31 -0.50 -9.44
C VAL A 158 8.77 -1.91 -9.27
N PHE A 159 8.41 -2.54 -10.37
CA PHE A 159 7.98 -3.93 -10.36
C PHE A 159 9.21 -4.86 -10.30
N VAL A 160 9.31 -5.62 -9.22
CA VAL A 160 10.34 -6.63 -9.04
C VAL A 160 9.84 -7.94 -9.65
N ASP A 161 10.03 -8.05 -10.96
CA ASP A 161 9.57 -9.18 -11.75
C ASP A 161 10.44 -10.43 -11.49
N VAL A 162 9.80 -11.44 -10.93
CA VAL A 162 10.42 -12.75 -10.67
C VAL A 162 9.39 -13.83 -10.95
N PRO A 163 9.75 -14.87 -11.73
CA PRO A 163 8.87 -16.02 -11.94
C PRO A 163 8.41 -16.63 -10.63
N LEU A 164 7.13 -17.02 -10.54
CA LEU A 164 6.56 -17.61 -9.33
C LEU A 164 7.39 -18.77 -8.79
N ALA A 165 7.85 -19.66 -9.68
CA ALA A 165 8.67 -20.79 -9.28
C ALA A 165 9.98 -20.37 -8.57
N VAL A 166 10.58 -19.26 -8.99
CA VAL A 166 11.79 -18.71 -8.35
C VAL A 166 11.46 -18.09 -7.01
N ALA A 167 10.35 -17.34 -6.90
CA ALA A 167 9.90 -16.78 -5.63
C ALA A 167 9.56 -17.87 -4.61
N GLU A 168 8.87 -18.92 -5.08
CA GLU A 168 8.51 -20.12 -4.28
C GLU A 168 9.74 -20.91 -3.85
N SER A 169 10.73 -21.11 -4.72
CA SER A 169 11.97 -21.80 -4.36
C SER A 169 12.80 -21.07 -3.29
N ARG A 170 12.71 -19.76 -3.26
CA ARG A 170 13.39 -18.92 -2.25
C ARG A 170 12.70 -19.00 -0.89
N ASP A 171 11.37 -18.95 -0.87
CA ASP A 171 10.45 -18.96 0.30
C ASP A 171 11.11 -18.66 1.67
N PRO A 172 11.75 -17.50 1.87
CA PRO A 172 12.58 -17.22 3.03
C PRO A 172 11.81 -17.27 4.37
N LYS A 173 10.47 -17.21 4.28
CA LYS A 173 9.56 -17.18 5.43
C LYS A 173 8.69 -18.43 5.54
N GLY A 174 8.83 -19.41 4.64
CA GLY A 174 8.00 -20.62 4.57
C GLY A 174 6.52 -20.34 4.24
N LEU A 175 6.21 -19.17 3.66
CA LEU A 175 4.83 -18.75 3.38
C LEU A 175 4.23 -19.50 2.19
N TYR A 176 5.02 -19.79 1.16
CA TYR A 176 4.59 -20.58 0.01
C TYR A 176 4.27 -22.02 0.44
N ALA A 177 5.16 -22.63 1.25
CA ALA A 177 4.93 -23.96 1.79
C ALA A 177 3.63 -24.02 2.60
N LYS A 178 3.33 -23.01 3.44
CA LYS A 178 2.07 -22.90 4.20
C LYS A 178 0.86 -22.72 3.28
N ALA A 179 0.96 -21.86 2.26
CA ALA A 179 -0.11 -21.63 1.30
C ALA A 179 -0.44 -22.91 0.50
N ARG A 180 0.56 -23.66 0.05
CA ARG A 180 0.38 -24.94 -0.65
C ARG A 180 -0.28 -26.02 0.22
N ARG A 181 -0.07 -25.99 1.54
CA ARG A 181 -0.77 -26.87 2.48
C ARG A 181 -2.17 -26.38 2.86
N GLY A 182 -2.63 -25.23 2.32
CA GLY A 182 -3.94 -24.65 2.64
C GLY A 182 -4.01 -23.94 4.01
N GLU A 183 -2.88 -23.76 4.68
CA GLU A 183 -2.80 -23.07 5.97
C GLU A 183 -2.92 -21.54 5.85
N LEU A 184 -2.59 -21.00 4.67
CA LEU A 184 -2.75 -19.58 4.34
C LEU A 184 -3.70 -19.43 3.16
N LYS A 185 -4.79 -18.68 3.37
CA LYS A 185 -5.76 -18.33 2.31
C LYS A 185 -5.42 -16.98 1.69
N ASN A 186 -5.87 -16.79 0.45
CA ASN A 186 -5.68 -15.54 -0.31
C ASN A 186 -4.21 -15.15 -0.50
N PHE A 187 -3.32 -16.13 -0.62
CA PHE A 187 -1.89 -15.87 -0.80
C PHE A 187 -1.59 -15.50 -2.25
N THR A 188 -0.98 -14.31 -2.45
CA THR A 188 -0.68 -13.77 -3.78
C THR A 188 0.27 -14.68 -4.55
N GLY A 189 -0.14 -15.08 -5.75
CA GLY A 189 0.59 -15.99 -6.63
C GLY A 189 0.19 -17.47 -6.48
N ILE A 190 -0.60 -17.85 -5.47
CA ILE A 190 -1.12 -19.20 -5.28
C ILE A 190 -2.63 -19.25 -5.50
N ASP A 191 -3.41 -18.65 -4.60
CA ASP A 191 -4.87 -18.60 -4.63
C ASP A 191 -5.44 -17.16 -4.76
N SER A 192 -4.56 -16.17 -4.90
CA SER A 192 -4.89 -14.78 -5.18
C SER A 192 -4.00 -14.24 -6.31
N PRO A 193 -4.54 -13.50 -7.30
CA PRO A 193 -3.76 -12.99 -8.42
C PRO A 193 -2.81 -11.86 -8.00
N TYR A 194 -1.80 -11.65 -8.85
CA TYR A 194 -1.01 -10.42 -8.93
C TYR A 194 -1.33 -9.75 -10.28
N GLU A 195 -1.74 -8.47 -10.28
CA GLU A 195 -2.16 -7.69 -11.45
C GLU A 195 -1.06 -6.73 -11.94
#